data_9a399d2c64da3ffaa450fbadb79eae49
#
_entry.id   9a399d2c64da3ffaa450fbadb79eae49
#
_cell.length_a   1.000
_cell.length_b   1.000
_cell.length_c   1.000
_cell.angle_alpha   90.00
_cell.angle_beta   90.00
_cell.angle_gamma   90.00
#
_symmetry.space_group_name_H-M   'P 1'
#
loop_
_entity.id
_entity.type
_entity.pdbx_description
1 polymer ?
#
loop_
_entity_poly.entity_id
_entity_poly.type
_entity_poly.pdbx_seq_one_letter_code
_entity_poly.pdbx_strand_id
1 'polypeptide(L)'
;MSALAIKALRSLLPWILFLLPLFSASPARAQQSATVANASSSKAASPDPVLQAMREELDRSKSHLKMDNVPAPYYIEYRLSDVEQYDAEAAFGALREEQRVHQRIVRVVVRVGDYKQDSYYGPGVGVATLGPVDDDATTLRWQLWTATDSAYKAASEALAMKRAALRQYTADQPFDDFAHAPALESIEPLVKLNFDPKPWRDALEKSTDLFRNDLKLESLTASARFRAVNQYFVNSEGTVMRDGYVVYLLSEDASTQAADGMRLERSPYFTAAAIKELPTPEEFQANTAKMLDTLKALRDAPVVDEDYRGPVLFSPDAAGDIFNGMVGGNILGKRPRPGESARTTGDYASNYKSRVLPVFLSVEDDPTLKTFAGKTLIGSYDADDEGVRSVKVPVIADGLLVNYLLGREPIRDFPESNGHGRAAPGQPASPDIGTLIVESKEPLSPDQLKQKLMDICRQENKAFGYYVETLGGSDYEPRLLYRVYEKDGHQELVRGAVFDELDTRALRNELVAAGNDPLVGNREGAVPTTVIAPSILFDDLEVKRTDAKNAKLPEYPSPDLIPAH
;
A
#
# COMPACT_ATOMS: atom_id res chain seq x y z
N MET A 1 -4.51 -50.42 -33.36
CA MET A 1 -5.67 -51.31 -33.49
C MET A 1 -6.76 -50.62 -32.72
N SER A 2 -7.56 -50.03 -33.43
CA SER A 2 -9.00 -50.05 -33.77
C SER A 2 -9.84 -49.55 -32.61
N ALA A 3 -10.54 -48.47 -32.72
CA ALA A 3 -11.52 -47.97 -33.67
C ALA A 3 -12.95 -48.05 -33.11
N LEU A 4 -13.64 -46.93 -33.27
CA LEU A 4 -15.07 -46.73 -33.64
C LEU A 4 -16.13 -47.07 -32.55
N ALA A 5 -17.27 -46.39 -32.40
CA ALA A 5 -18.01 -45.40 -33.23
C ALA A 5 -19.17 -44.83 -32.39
N ILE A 6 -19.54 -43.56 -32.51
CA ILE A 6 -20.65 -42.91 -33.25
C ILE A 6 -22.07 -43.49 -33.06
N LYS A 7 -23.02 -42.65 -32.58
CA LYS A 7 -24.39 -42.36 -33.06
C LYS A 7 -25.18 -41.57 -32.01
N ALA A 8 -25.55 -40.33 -32.13
CA ALA A 8 -26.49 -39.56 -32.97
C ALA A 8 -27.91 -40.10 -33.04
N LEU A 9 -28.87 -39.29 -32.55
CA LEU A 9 -30.26 -39.08 -33.06
C LEU A 9 -30.99 -38.12 -32.11
N ARG A 10 -31.27 -36.90 -32.41
CA ARG A 10 -32.34 -36.23 -33.21
C ARG A 10 -33.75 -36.48 -32.71
N SER A 11 -34.42 -35.35 -32.41
CA SER A 11 -35.76 -34.82 -32.80
C SER A 11 -36.83 -35.03 -31.70
N LEU A 12 -37.76 -34.13 -31.39
CA LEU A 12 -38.66 -33.25 -32.16
C LEU A 12 -39.39 -32.29 -31.24
N LEU A 13 -39.64 -31.06 -31.69
CA LEU A 13 -40.71 -30.17 -31.24
C LEU A 13 -42.07 -30.76 -31.59
N PRO A 14 -43.20 -30.33 -30.95
CA PRO A 14 -44.07 -29.40 -31.64
C PRO A 14 -44.71 -28.29 -30.79
N TRP A 15 -44.91 -27.20 -31.44
CA TRP A 15 -45.87 -26.11 -31.41
C TRP A 15 -47.27 -26.46 -30.88
N ILE A 16 -47.90 -25.55 -30.08
CA ILE A 16 -49.33 -25.23 -30.15
C ILE A 16 -49.57 -23.77 -29.81
N LEU A 17 -50.23 -23.09 -30.70
CA LEU A 17 -50.80 -21.74 -30.76
C LEU A 17 -52.19 -21.69 -30.10
N PHE A 18 -52.72 -20.46 -29.92
CA PHE A 18 -54.11 -20.01 -29.66
C PHE A 18 -54.43 -19.58 -28.24
N LEU A 19 -55.02 -18.49 -27.90
CA LEU A 19 -55.94 -17.48 -28.54
C LEU A 19 -56.06 -16.26 -27.65
N LEU A 20 -56.13 -15.08 -28.25
CA LEU A 20 -56.71 -13.87 -27.63
C LEU A 20 -58.23 -13.94 -27.60
N PRO A 21 -58.92 -13.17 -26.75
CA PRO A 21 -59.84 -12.23 -27.31
C PRO A 21 -59.79 -10.80 -26.72
N LEU A 22 -60.29 -9.95 -27.56
CA LEU A 22 -60.45 -8.51 -27.60
C LEU A 22 -61.52 -7.94 -26.65
N PHE A 23 -61.41 -6.62 -26.44
CA PHE A 23 -62.41 -5.58 -26.16
C PHE A 23 -62.73 -5.18 -24.72
N SER A 24 -62.36 -3.94 -24.36
CA SER A 24 -63.29 -2.79 -24.38
C SER A 24 -62.57 -1.46 -24.11
N ALA A 25 -63.02 -0.46 -24.81
CA ALA A 25 -62.44 0.88 -24.91
C ALA A 25 -63.02 1.90 -23.92
N SER A 26 -62.10 2.81 -23.50
CA SER A 26 -62.28 4.26 -23.27
C SER A 26 -62.95 4.77 -21.96
N PRO A 27 -62.64 6.00 -21.44
CA PRO A 27 -62.15 7.16 -22.21
C PRO A 27 -60.93 7.89 -21.65
N ALA A 28 -60.40 8.72 -22.50
CA ALA A 28 -59.30 9.65 -22.32
C ALA A 28 -59.49 10.65 -21.15
N ARG A 29 -58.42 10.80 -20.33
CA ARG A 29 -58.22 11.98 -19.51
C ARG A 29 -56.86 12.55 -19.85
N ALA A 30 -56.89 13.73 -20.47
CA ALA A 30 -55.72 14.51 -20.79
C ALA A 30 -54.92 14.80 -19.49
N GLN A 31 -53.72 14.24 -19.43
CA GLN A 31 -52.69 14.69 -18.49
C GLN A 31 -51.67 15.49 -19.29
N GLN A 32 -51.62 16.78 -18.97
CA GLN A 32 -50.58 17.69 -19.42
C GLN A 32 -49.22 17.12 -19.03
N SER A 33 -48.42 16.78 -20.05
CA SER A 33 -46.99 16.47 -19.88
C SER A 33 -46.29 17.78 -19.50
N ALA A 34 -45.98 17.94 -18.23
CA ALA A 34 -44.99 18.90 -17.79
C ALA A 34 -43.63 18.35 -18.25
N THR A 35 -43.12 18.92 -19.33
CA THR A 35 -41.75 18.77 -19.80
C THR A 35 -40.84 19.36 -18.72
N VAL A 36 -40.31 18.54 -17.81
CA VAL A 36 -39.21 18.95 -16.96
C VAL A 36 -38.00 19.02 -17.88
N ALA A 37 -37.69 20.22 -18.32
CA ALA A 37 -36.42 20.54 -18.92
C ALA A 37 -35.33 20.33 -17.86
N ASN A 38 -34.69 19.17 -17.86
CA ASN A 38 -33.41 19.00 -17.21
C ASN A 38 -32.35 19.78 -18.00
N ALA A 39 -32.32 21.08 -17.79
CA ALA A 39 -31.17 21.89 -18.10
C ALA A 39 -30.16 21.71 -16.95
N SER A 40 -29.45 20.57 -16.94
CA SER A 40 -28.15 20.53 -16.34
C SER A 40 -27.22 21.38 -17.21
N SER A 41 -27.22 22.68 -17.02
CA SER A 41 -26.15 23.54 -17.45
C SER A 41 -24.91 23.07 -16.66
N SER A 42 -24.13 22.17 -17.25
CA SER A 42 -22.73 22.02 -16.86
C SER A 42 -22.08 23.38 -17.11
N LYS A 43 -21.94 24.15 -16.04
CA LYS A 43 -21.06 25.30 -16.02
C LYS A 43 -19.71 24.72 -16.45
N ALA A 44 -19.27 25.03 -17.67
CA ALA A 44 -17.94 24.65 -18.13
C ALA A 44 -16.97 25.09 -17.04
N ALA A 45 -16.36 24.13 -16.37
CA ALA A 45 -15.37 24.42 -15.33
C ALA A 45 -14.32 25.30 -15.98
N SER A 46 -13.97 26.43 -15.36
CA SER A 46 -12.84 27.25 -15.82
C SER A 46 -11.61 26.34 -15.96
N PRO A 47 -10.84 26.47 -17.05
CA PRO A 47 -9.68 25.61 -17.27
C PRO A 47 -8.76 25.71 -16.04
N ASP A 48 -8.27 24.56 -15.57
CA ASP A 48 -7.34 24.46 -14.46
C ASP A 48 -6.03 25.20 -14.83
N PRO A 49 -5.65 26.29 -14.14
CA PRO A 49 -4.52 27.11 -14.53
C PRO A 49 -3.19 26.38 -14.41
N VAL A 50 -3.04 25.44 -13.45
CA VAL A 50 -1.83 24.63 -13.27
C VAL A 50 -1.68 23.68 -14.44
N LEU A 51 -2.73 22.91 -14.76
CA LEU A 51 -2.71 21.97 -15.86
C LEU A 51 -2.50 22.65 -17.21
N GLN A 52 -3.10 23.83 -17.40
CA GLN A 52 -2.90 24.64 -18.59
C GLN A 52 -1.44 25.10 -18.73
N ALA A 53 -0.84 25.63 -17.67
CA ALA A 53 0.55 26.07 -17.65
C ALA A 53 1.53 24.93 -17.96
N MET A 54 1.27 23.73 -17.40
CA MET A 54 2.06 22.53 -17.67
C MET A 54 1.97 22.11 -19.13
N ARG A 55 0.78 22.11 -19.74
CA ARG A 55 0.56 21.75 -21.17
C ARG A 55 1.26 22.76 -22.08
N GLU A 56 1.09 24.07 -21.85
CA GLU A 56 1.70 25.12 -22.67
C GLU A 56 3.24 25.04 -22.63
N GLU A 57 3.83 24.76 -21.47
CA GLU A 57 5.28 24.64 -21.35
C GLU A 57 5.80 23.34 -21.95
N LEU A 58 5.03 22.24 -21.85
CA LEU A 58 5.36 20.98 -22.52
C LEU A 58 5.38 21.15 -24.06
N ASP A 59 4.38 21.81 -24.64
CA ASP A 59 4.31 22.05 -26.08
C ASP A 59 5.45 22.96 -26.54
N ARG A 60 5.80 23.97 -25.76
CA ARG A 60 6.95 24.83 -26.02
C ARG A 60 8.26 24.03 -25.98
N SER A 61 8.44 23.17 -24.97
CA SER A 61 9.63 22.33 -24.83
C SER A 61 9.74 21.32 -25.96
N LYS A 62 8.66 20.65 -26.36
CA LYS A 62 8.65 19.74 -27.52
C LYS A 62 9.13 20.43 -28.80
N SER A 63 8.77 21.70 -28.98
CA SER A 63 9.06 22.44 -30.21
C SER A 63 10.47 23.06 -30.24
N HIS A 64 11.03 23.43 -29.10
CA HIS A 64 12.23 24.26 -29.04
C HIS A 64 13.42 23.62 -28.29
N LEU A 65 13.19 22.53 -27.51
CA LEU A 65 14.26 21.94 -26.69
C LEU A 65 15.26 21.18 -27.59
N LYS A 66 16.44 21.77 -27.75
CA LYS A 66 17.54 21.17 -28.51
C LYS A 66 18.89 21.72 -28.06
N MET A 67 19.92 20.92 -28.19
CA MET A 67 21.33 21.31 -28.02
C MET A 67 22.14 20.83 -29.22
N ASP A 68 23.21 21.54 -29.55
CA ASP A 68 24.11 21.15 -30.62
C ASP A 68 24.76 19.78 -30.31
N ASN A 69 24.76 18.90 -31.29
CA ASN A 69 25.30 17.53 -31.21
C ASN A 69 24.65 16.60 -30.18
N VAL A 70 23.46 16.93 -29.68
CA VAL A 70 22.66 16.07 -28.79
C VAL A 70 21.36 15.73 -29.49
N PRO A 71 20.92 14.43 -29.47
CA PRO A 71 19.61 14.07 -30.00
C PRO A 71 18.49 14.81 -29.28
N ALA A 72 17.45 15.20 -30.01
CA ALA A 72 16.25 15.75 -29.41
C ALA A 72 15.61 14.75 -28.45
N PRO A 73 14.94 15.20 -27.41
CA PRO A 73 14.18 14.29 -26.52
C PRO A 73 13.08 13.57 -27.32
N TYR A 74 12.94 12.27 -27.09
CA TYR A 74 11.82 11.51 -27.63
C TYR A 74 10.65 11.47 -26.63
N TYR A 75 10.90 11.71 -25.32
CA TYR A 75 9.90 11.73 -24.25
C TYR A 75 10.19 12.85 -23.26
N ILE A 76 9.15 13.59 -22.89
CA ILE A 76 9.17 14.63 -21.84
C ILE A 76 7.94 14.41 -20.96
N GLU A 77 8.14 14.48 -19.66
CA GLU A 77 7.11 14.33 -18.63
C GLU A 77 7.21 15.44 -17.61
N TYR A 78 6.07 16.02 -17.27
CA TYR A 78 5.93 16.93 -16.14
C TYR A 78 4.96 16.32 -15.15
N ARG A 79 5.38 16.23 -13.89
CA ARG A 79 4.58 15.83 -12.76
C ARG A 79 4.66 16.90 -11.69
N LEU A 80 3.50 17.31 -11.15
CA LEU A 80 3.40 18.25 -10.05
C LEU A 80 2.55 17.61 -8.96
N SER A 81 3.08 17.58 -7.73
CA SER A 81 2.36 17.17 -6.54
C SER A 81 2.08 18.39 -5.68
N ASP A 82 0.80 18.72 -5.49
CA ASP A 82 0.31 19.77 -4.61
C ASP A 82 -0.11 19.14 -3.29
N VAL A 83 0.66 19.38 -2.22
CA VAL A 83 0.57 18.67 -0.94
C VAL A 83 0.13 19.64 0.15
N GLU A 84 -1.03 19.41 0.73
CA GLU A 84 -1.47 19.98 2.01
C GLU A 84 -1.27 18.94 3.10
N GLN A 85 -0.58 19.28 4.19
CA GLN A 85 -0.34 18.39 5.31
C GLN A 85 -0.53 19.12 6.63
N TYR A 86 -1.16 18.44 7.56
CA TYR A 86 -1.30 18.83 8.95
C TYR A 86 -0.65 17.75 9.82
N ASP A 87 0.25 18.16 10.70
CA ASP A 87 0.86 17.32 11.72
C ASP A 87 0.61 17.91 13.10
N ALA A 88 0.27 17.06 14.06
CA ALA A 88 0.21 17.40 15.47
C ALA A 88 0.72 16.23 16.31
N GLU A 89 1.51 16.52 17.34
CA GLU A 89 2.03 15.52 18.28
C GLU A 89 1.82 16.03 19.71
N ALA A 90 1.36 15.16 20.59
CA ALA A 90 1.25 15.41 22.02
C ALA A 90 2.03 14.36 22.82
N ALA A 91 2.54 14.78 23.99
CA ALA A 91 3.13 13.94 25.01
C ALA A 91 2.93 14.57 26.37
N PHE A 92 2.83 13.77 27.43
CA PHE A 92 2.64 14.24 28.82
C PHE A 92 1.41 15.14 28.99
N GLY A 93 0.35 14.92 28.24
CA GLY A 93 -0.88 15.72 28.30
C GLY A 93 -0.74 17.14 27.71
N ALA A 94 0.27 17.38 26.89
CA ALA A 94 0.50 18.66 26.26
C ALA A 94 0.89 18.50 24.78
N LEU A 95 0.44 19.44 23.97
CA LEU A 95 0.84 19.52 22.57
C LEU A 95 2.34 19.89 22.48
N ARG A 96 3.12 19.10 21.78
CA ARG A 96 4.56 19.32 21.54
C ARG A 96 4.82 20.03 20.23
N GLU A 97 4.05 19.66 19.22
CA GLU A 97 4.20 20.19 17.88
C GLU A 97 2.82 20.29 17.20
N GLU A 98 2.61 21.36 16.46
CA GLU A 98 1.50 21.51 15.53
C GLU A 98 1.98 22.32 14.34
N GLN A 99 1.80 21.79 13.14
CA GLN A 99 2.14 22.51 11.91
C GLN A 99 1.14 22.22 10.80
N ARG A 100 0.99 23.18 9.90
CA ARG A 100 0.29 23.00 8.63
C ARG A 100 1.19 23.47 7.50
N VAL A 101 1.44 22.57 6.55
CA VAL A 101 2.35 22.80 5.43
C VAL A 101 1.55 22.72 4.14
N HIS A 102 1.77 23.67 3.23
CA HIS A 102 1.33 23.61 1.84
C HIS A 102 2.56 23.77 0.95
N GLN A 103 2.81 22.80 0.09
CA GLN A 103 3.95 22.82 -0.82
C GLN A 103 3.62 22.17 -2.16
N ARG A 104 4.22 22.68 -3.22
CA ARG A 104 4.19 22.05 -4.54
C ARG A 104 5.57 21.53 -4.90
N ILE A 105 5.61 20.30 -5.36
CA ILE A 105 6.84 19.64 -5.81
C ILE A 105 6.67 19.32 -7.29
N VAL A 106 7.55 19.89 -8.10
CA VAL A 106 7.60 19.68 -9.55
C VAL A 106 8.69 18.67 -9.85
N ARG A 107 8.36 17.68 -10.66
CA ARG A 107 9.32 16.74 -11.22
C ARG A 107 9.27 16.77 -12.74
N VAL A 108 10.43 16.84 -13.36
CA VAL A 108 10.59 16.83 -14.82
C VAL A 108 11.47 15.64 -15.21
N VAL A 109 10.98 14.83 -16.14
CA VAL A 109 11.75 13.76 -16.76
C VAL A 109 11.92 14.08 -18.24
N VAL A 110 13.15 14.01 -18.72
CA VAL A 110 13.47 14.11 -20.15
C VAL A 110 14.24 12.86 -20.55
N ARG A 111 13.76 12.16 -21.59
CA ARG A 111 14.44 10.97 -22.11
C ARG A 111 15.00 11.25 -23.50
N VAL A 112 16.27 10.90 -23.70
CA VAL A 112 17.03 11.04 -24.94
C VAL A 112 17.44 9.64 -25.42
N GLY A 113 17.49 9.44 -26.71
CA GLY A 113 17.67 8.13 -27.34
C GLY A 113 16.37 7.67 -27.98
N ASP A 114 15.93 6.49 -27.67
CA ASP A 114 14.65 5.91 -28.10
C ASP A 114 14.11 4.92 -27.03
N TYR A 115 12.93 4.33 -27.28
CA TYR A 115 12.33 3.35 -26.35
C TYR A 115 13.20 2.13 -26.10
N LYS A 116 14.06 1.74 -27.05
CA LYS A 116 14.94 0.57 -26.91
C LYS A 116 16.16 0.86 -26.04
N GLN A 117 16.72 2.06 -26.19
CA GLN A 117 17.88 2.48 -25.41
C GLN A 117 17.83 3.97 -25.13
N ASP A 118 17.53 4.33 -23.91
CA ASP A 118 17.38 5.70 -23.48
C ASP A 118 18.32 6.10 -22.34
N SER A 119 18.18 7.38 -21.97
CA SER A 119 18.97 8.07 -20.96
C SER A 119 18.47 7.86 -19.52
N TYR A 120 17.44 7.06 -19.25
CA TYR A 120 16.94 6.87 -17.88
C TYR A 120 17.91 6.01 -17.07
N TYR A 121 18.96 6.65 -16.58
CA TYR A 121 20.07 6.03 -15.88
C TYR A 121 20.84 7.07 -15.06
N GLY A 122 21.23 6.76 -13.82
CA GLY A 122 22.01 7.67 -12.99
C GLY A 122 21.39 9.08 -12.89
N PRO A 123 22.08 10.15 -13.32
CA PRO A 123 21.54 11.51 -13.26
C PRO A 123 20.36 11.76 -14.22
N GLY A 124 20.14 10.88 -15.21
CA GLY A 124 19.09 11.01 -16.22
C GLY A 124 17.69 10.57 -15.75
N VAL A 125 17.52 10.19 -14.48
CA VAL A 125 16.21 9.79 -13.94
C VAL A 125 15.23 10.95 -13.68
N GLY A 126 15.65 12.19 -13.96
CA GLY A 126 14.85 13.40 -13.86
C GLY A 126 15.26 14.33 -12.72
N VAL A 127 14.66 15.52 -12.70
CA VAL A 127 14.94 16.60 -11.75
C VAL A 127 13.69 16.92 -10.95
N ALA A 128 13.80 17.03 -9.62
CA ALA A 128 12.74 17.49 -8.73
C ALA A 128 13.11 18.83 -8.11
N THR A 129 12.13 19.73 -7.97
CA THR A 129 12.28 21.07 -7.37
C THR A 129 10.96 21.51 -6.74
N LEU A 130 11.01 22.50 -5.85
CA LEU A 130 9.81 23.13 -5.32
C LEU A 130 9.17 24.03 -6.40
N GLY A 131 7.85 23.97 -6.51
CA GLY A 131 7.06 24.84 -7.37
C GLY A 131 6.39 25.98 -6.60
N PRO A 132 5.84 27.01 -7.31
CA PRO A 132 5.05 28.05 -6.68
C PRO A 132 3.76 27.46 -6.09
N VAL A 133 3.39 27.87 -4.87
CA VAL A 133 2.15 27.41 -4.20
C VAL A 133 0.91 28.17 -4.65
N ASP A 134 1.10 29.34 -5.29
CA ASP A 134 0.04 30.06 -5.97
C ASP A 134 -0.14 29.58 -7.42
N ASP A 135 -1.27 29.92 -8.03
CA ASP A 135 -1.59 29.51 -9.40
C ASP A 135 -1.03 30.47 -10.47
N ASP A 136 0.10 31.13 -10.20
CA ASP A 136 0.74 31.98 -11.21
C ASP A 136 1.36 31.13 -12.34
N ALA A 137 0.68 31.13 -13.47
CA ALA A 137 1.08 30.36 -14.65
C ALA A 137 2.48 30.72 -15.16
N THR A 138 2.88 31.98 -15.08
CA THR A 138 4.19 32.44 -15.56
C THR A 138 5.31 31.89 -14.70
N THR A 139 5.17 31.99 -13.39
CA THR A 139 6.15 31.46 -12.42
C THR A 139 6.28 29.94 -12.54
N LEU A 140 5.14 29.22 -12.65
CA LEU A 140 5.16 27.77 -12.84
C LEU A 140 5.85 27.37 -14.15
N ARG A 141 5.57 28.04 -15.25
CA ARG A 141 6.23 27.80 -16.54
C ARG A 141 7.73 28.08 -16.50
N TRP A 142 8.15 29.13 -15.79
CA TRP A 142 9.57 29.41 -15.55
C TRP A 142 10.27 28.26 -14.80
N GLN A 143 9.62 27.75 -13.76
CA GLN A 143 10.14 26.63 -12.98
C GLN A 143 10.26 25.35 -13.82
N LEU A 144 9.20 25.04 -14.60
CA LEU A 144 9.21 23.91 -15.53
C LEU A 144 10.31 24.04 -16.58
N TRP A 145 10.45 25.23 -17.19
CA TRP A 145 11.49 25.47 -18.17
C TRP A 145 12.90 25.25 -17.62
N THR A 146 13.21 25.81 -16.45
CA THR A 146 14.52 25.64 -15.80
C THR A 146 14.80 24.19 -15.46
N ALA A 147 13.80 23.48 -14.91
CA ALA A 147 13.92 22.06 -14.59
C ALA A 147 14.07 21.21 -15.86
N THR A 148 13.39 21.56 -16.95
CA THR A 148 13.49 20.87 -18.25
C THR A 148 14.89 21.01 -18.86
N ASP A 149 15.47 22.21 -18.83
CA ASP A 149 16.86 22.47 -19.28
C ASP A 149 17.85 21.59 -18.49
N SER A 150 17.71 21.57 -17.17
CA SER A 150 18.55 20.77 -16.29
C SER A 150 18.38 19.27 -16.55
N ALA A 151 17.14 18.79 -16.69
CA ALA A 151 16.85 17.38 -16.96
C ALA A 151 17.37 16.92 -18.33
N TYR A 152 17.30 17.78 -19.37
CA TYR A 152 17.83 17.46 -20.69
C TYR A 152 19.36 17.34 -20.71
N LYS A 153 20.06 18.24 -20.01
CA LYS A 153 21.51 18.15 -19.84
C LYS A 153 21.92 16.87 -19.12
N ALA A 154 21.27 16.57 -18.01
CA ALA A 154 21.51 15.36 -17.24
C ALA A 154 21.21 14.09 -18.06
N ALA A 155 20.12 14.06 -18.84
CA ALA A 155 19.78 12.96 -19.72
C ALA A 155 20.84 12.72 -20.80
N SER A 156 21.40 13.79 -21.36
CA SER A 156 22.45 13.71 -22.39
C SER A 156 23.73 13.05 -21.85
N GLU A 157 24.14 13.41 -20.66
CA GLU A 157 25.29 12.80 -19.96
C GLU A 157 24.99 11.34 -19.59
N ALA A 158 23.80 11.08 -19.06
CA ALA A 158 23.38 9.76 -18.62
C ALA A 158 23.33 8.73 -19.76
N LEU A 159 22.91 9.13 -20.98
CA LEU A 159 22.93 8.25 -22.14
C LEU A 159 24.35 7.79 -22.48
N ALA A 160 25.32 8.69 -22.43
CA ALA A 160 26.72 8.34 -22.67
C ALA A 160 27.28 7.42 -21.58
N MET A 161 26.96 7.70 -20.30
CA MET A 161 27.34 6.86 -19.16
C MET A 161 26.73 5.45 -19.27
N LYS A 162 25.42 5.34 -19.56
CA LYS A 162 24.72 4.06 -19.75
C LYS A 162 25.32 3.23 -20.87
N ARG A 163 25.60 3.86 -22.02
CA ARG A 163 26.25 3.19 -23.15
C ARG A 163 27.66 2.69 -22.82
N ALA A 164 28.40 3.44 -22.03
CA ALA A 164 29.72 3.01 -21.56
C ALA A 164 29.63 1.82 -20.58
N ALA A 165 28.70 1.88 -19.64
CA ALA A 165 28.45 0.79 -18.69
C ALA A 165 28.01 -0.50 -19.39
N LEU A 166 27.07 -0.42 -20.33
CA LEU A 166 26.55 -1.58 -21.05
C LEU A 166 27.60 -2.28 -21.94
N ARG A 167 28.68 -1.59 -22.37
CA ARG A 167 29.78 -2.25 -23.11
C ARG A 167 30.56 -3.26 -22.27
N GLN A 168 30.44 -3.20 -20.95
CA GLN A 168 31.14 -4.11 -20.04
C GLN A 168 30.38 -5.41 -19.81
N TYR A 169 29.11 -5.47 -20.24
CA TYR A 169 28.22 -6.63 -20.02
C TYR A 169 27.69 -7.16 -21.34
N THR A 170 27.66 -8.47 -21.47
CA THR A 170 26.95 -9.15 -22.58
C THR A 170 25.49 -9.26 -22.17
N ALA A 171 24.59 -8.55 -22.84
CA ALA A 171 23.17 -8.67 -22.59
C ALA A 171 22.63 -9.99 -23.18
N ASP A 172 22.05 -10.85 -22.35
CA ASP A 172 21.50 -12.14 -22.80
C ASP A 172 20.31 -11.98 -23.74
N GLN A 173 19.47 -10.95 -23.55
CA GLN A 173 18.42 -10.54 -24.48
C GLN A 173 18.11 -9.04 -24.28
N PRO A 174 18.18 -8.22 -25.35
CA PRO A 174 17.78 -6.83 -25.26
C PRO A 174 16.25 -6.75 -25.16
N PHE A 175 15.73 -6.11 -24.11
CA PHE A 175 14.36 -5.63 -24.01
C PHE A 175 14.39 -4.12 -23.90
N ASP A 176 13.31 -3.47 -24.28
CA ASP A 176 13.23 -2.02 -24.37
C ASP A 176 13.47 -1.37 -23.00
N ASP A 177 14.02 -0.15 -23.00
CA ASP A 177 14.26 0.61 -21.77
C ASP A 177 12.98 1.25 -21.24
N PHE A 178 12.00 1.50 -22.12
CA PHE A 178 10.74 2.15 -21.77
C PHE A 178 9.58 1.58 -22.58
N ALA A 179 8.46 1.31 -21.96
CA ALA A 179 7.27 0.81 -22.61
C ALA A 179 6.45 1.95 -23.20
N HIS A 180 5.85 1.72 -24.39
CA HIS A 180 4.81 2.59 -24.91
C HIS A 180 3.55 2.52 -24.04
N ALA A 181 2.85 3.64 -23.91
CA ALA A 181 1.55 3.69 -23.28
C ALA A 181 0.57 4.52 -24.13
N PRO A 182 -0.69 4.10 -24.25
CA PRO A 182 -1.70 4.92 -24.92
C PRO A 182 -1.94 6.21 -24.15
N ALA A 183 -2.16 7.32 -24.88
CA ALA A 183 -2.51 8.58 -24.27
C ALA A 183 -3.79 8.45 -23.43
N LEU A 184 -3.79 9.03 -22.24
CA LEU A 184 -4.91 9.04 -21.31
C LEU A 184 -5.30 10.48 -20.98
N GLU A 185 -6.59 10.80 -21.01
CA GLU A 185 -7.12 12.02 -20.42
C GLU A 185 -8.03 11.65 -19.26
N SER A 186 -7.65 12.05 -18.04
CA SER A 186 -8.40 11.81 -16.80
C SER A 186 -8.21 12.99 -15.85
N ILE A 187 -9.26 13.75 -15.60
CA ILE A 187 -9.21 14.97 -14.77
C ILE A 187 -10.24 14.82 -13.64
N GLU A 188 -9.77 14.34 -12.50
CA GLU A 188 -10.58 14.18 -11.29
C GLU A 188 -10.71 15.51 -10.54
N PRO A 189 -11.74 15.66 -9.71
CA PRO A 189 -11.90 16.83 -8.83
C PRO A 189 -10.72 16.99 -7.87
N LEU A 190 -10.37 18.26 -7.54
CA LEU A 190 -9.35 18.54 -6.53
C LEU A 190 -9.83 18.09 -5.15
N VAL A 191 -8.94 17.43 -4.44
CA VAL A 191 -9.12 17.11 -3.02
C VAL A 191 -8.56 18.21 -2.14
N LYS A 192 -9.13 18.38 -0.95
CA LYS A 192 -8.72 19.39 0.04
C LYS A 192 -8.75 18.81 1.43
N LEU A 193 -7.84 19.26 2.26
CA LEU A 193 -7.81 18.94 3.68
C LEU A 193 -8.77 19.85 4.43
N ASN A 194 -10.01 19.35 4.62
CA ASN A 194 -11.07 20.11 5.29
C ASN A 194 -11.51 19.44 6.59
N PHE A 195 -11.06 20.01 7.74
CA PHE A 195 -11.37 19.51 9.07
C PHE A 195 -11.14 20.61 10.11
N ASP A 196 -11.74 20.43 11.30
CA ASP A 196 -11.41 21.23 12.50
C ASP A 196 -10.28 20.53 13.27
N PRO A 197 -9.12 21.16 13.49
CA PRO A 197 -8.02 20.55 14.24
C PRO A 197 -8.27 20.45 15.74
N LYS A 198 -9.15 21.28 16.32
CA LYS A 198 -9.32 21.38 17.76
C LYS A 198 -9.73 20.06 18.45
N PRO A 199 -10.76 19.30 17.98
CA PRO A 199 -11.12 18.03 18.59
C PRO A 199 -9.97 17.02 18.62
N TRP A 200 -9.15 17.01 17.58
CA TRP A 200 -8.01 16.10 17.46
C TRP A 200 -6.87 16.47 18.40
N ARG A 201 -6.52 17.77 18.51
CA ARG A 201 -5.55 18.24 19.51
C ARG A 201 -6.00 17.87 20.92
N ASP A 202 -7.25 18.19 21.26
CA ASP A 202 -7.82 17.85 22.57
C ASP A 202 -7.77 16.34 22.85
N ALA A 203 -7.97 15.50 21.82
CA ALA A 203 -7.87 14.04 21.93
C ALA A 203 -6.44 13.58 22.19
N LEU A 204 -5.44 14.08 21.44
CA LEU A 204 -4.03 13.76 21.61
C LEU A 204 -3.54 14.15 23.00
N GLU A 205 -3.87 15.36 23.48
CA GLU A 205 -3.52 15.84 24.82
C GLU A 205 -4.13 14.95 25.92
N LYS A 206 -5.45 14.67 25.83
CA LYS A 206 -6.14 13.82 26.82
C LYS A 206 -5.63 12.39 26.83
N SER A 207 -5.34 11.82 25.68
CA SER A 207 -4.78 10.46 25.56
C SER A 207 -3.42 10.39 26.23
N THR A 208 -2.54 11.36 25.97
CA THR A 208 -1.19 11.37 26.54
C THR A 208 -1.14 11.80 28.01
N ASP A 209 -2.19 12.48 28.51
CA ASP A 209 -2.30 12.80 29.95
C ASP A 209 -2.45 11.55 30.83
N LEU A 210 -2.91 10.43 30.27
CA LEU A 210 -2.97 9.14 30.97
C LEU A 210 -1.60 8.65 31.47
N PHE A 211 -0.51 9.13 30.85
CA PHE A 211 0.86 8.83 31.27
C PHE A 211 1.20 9.39 32.67
N ARG A 212 0.70 10.57 33.03
CA ARG A 212 1.12 11.31 34.26
C ARG A 212 0.92 10.53 35.54
N ASN A 213 -0.07 9.66 35.59
CA ASN A 213 -0.45 8.92 36.77
C ASN A 213 0.04 7.47 36.76
N ASP A 214 0.91 7.09 35.84
CA ASP A 214 1.34 5.72 35.68
C ASP A 214 2.86 5.57 35.72
N LEU A 215 3.39 5.22 36.89
CA LEU A 215 4.82 4.98 37.12
C LEU A 215 5.42 3.82 36.33
N LYS A 216 4.57 2.99 35.72
CA LYS A 216 5.00 1.83 34.95
C LYS A 216 5.32 2.17 33.49
N LEU A 217 4.95 3.35 33.01
CA LEU A 217 5.19 3.80 31.65
C LEU A 217 6.47 4.61 31.54
N GLU A 218 7.23 4.41 30.48
CA GLU A 218 8.44 5.18 30.17
C GLU A 218 8.12 6.32 29.19
N SER A 219 7.25 6.07 28.23
CA SER A 219 6.81 7.07 27.27
C SER A 219 5.39 6.81 26.78
N LEU A 220 4.72 7.89 26.41
CA LEU A 220 3.48 7.87 25.67
C LEU A 220 3.43 9.11 24.79
N THR A 221 3.40 8.90 23.49
CA THR A 221 3.16 9.94 22.49
C THR A 221 1.95 9.59 21.66
N ALA A 222 1.23 10.59 21.20
CA ALA A 222 0.12 10.42 20.26
C ALA A 222 0.25 11.46 19.16
N SER A 223 0.00 11.08 17.92
CA SER A 223 0.12 11.97 16.78
C SER A 223 -1.05 11.87 15.80
N ALA A 224 -1.30 12.96 15.09
CA ALA A 224 -2.20 13.04 13.96
C ALA A 224 -1.43 13.56 12.76
N ARG A 225 -1.50 12.85 11.63
CA ARG A 225 -1.01 13.31 10.33
C ARG A 225 -2.13 13.21 9.33
N PHE A 226 -2.56 14.34 8.80
CA PHE A 226 -3.61 14.42 7.81
C PHE A 226 -3.05 15.06 6.55
N ARG A 227 -3.20 14.39 5.41
CA ARG A 227 -2.56 14.79 4.15
C ARG A 227 -3.54 14.72 3.00
N ALA A 228 -3.62 15.79 2.20
CA ALA A 228 -4.27 15.81 0.90
C ALA A 228 -3.22 16.05 -0.17
N VAL A 229 -3.23 15.26 -1.22
CA VAL A 229 -2.30 15.37 -2.35
C VAL A 229 -3.12 15.43 -3.63
N ASN A 230 -2.89 16.49 -4.44
CA ASN A 230 -3.36 16.55 -5.82
C ASN A 230 -2.17 16.34 -6.75
N GLN A 231 -2.27 15.38 -7.64
CA GLN A 231 -1.24 15.04 -8.61
C GLN A 231 -1.65 15.50 -9.99
N TYR A 232 -0.76 16.21 -10.66
CA TYR A 232 -0.90 16.65 -12.04
C TYR A 232 0.16 15.97 -12.88
N PHE A 233 -0.23 15.45 -14.02
CA PHE A 233 0.66 14.74 -14.93
C PHE A 233 0.38 15.13 -16.39
N VAL A 234 1.43 15.48 -17.13
CA VAL A 234 1.36 15.64 -18.58
C VAL A 234 2.62 15.07 -19.22
N ASN A 235 2.50 14.42 -20.38
CA ASN A 235 3.64 13.90 -21.11
C ASN A 235 3.58 14.18 -22.63
N SER A 236 4.70 14.01 -23.30
CA SER A 236 4.83 14.27 -24.74
C SER A 236 4.10 13.25 -25.61
N GLU A 237 3.62 12.13 -25.08
CA GLU A 237 2.76 11.15 -25.77
C GLU A 237 1.29 11.58 -25.78
N GLY A 238 0.91 12.62 -25.05
CA GLY A 238 -0.43 13.19 -25.03
C GLY A 238 -1.27 12.84 -23.81
N THR A 239 -0.71 12.16 -22.82
CA THR A 239 -1.40 11.93 -21.54
C THR A 239 -1.54 13.24 -20.78
N VAL A 240 -2.75 13.46 -20.22
CA VAL A 240 -3.11 14.57 -19.34
C VAL A 240 -3.92 14.01 -18.19
N MET A 241 -3.40 14.14 -16.99
CA MET A 241 -4.05 13.58 -15.81
C MET A 241 -4.01 14.55 -14.63
N ARG A 242 -5.07 14.55 -13.85
CA ARG A 242 -5.13 15.10 -12.50
C ARG A 242 -5.96 14.16 -11.66
N ASP A 243 -5.40 13.69 -10.58
CA ASP A 243 -6.07 12.92 -9.54
C ASP A 243 -5.71 13.44 -8.15
N GLY A 244 -6.25 12.84 -7.12
CA GLY A 244 -5.91 13.22 -5.76
C GLY A 244 -6.43 12.23 -4.73
N TYR A 245 -5.73 12.20 -3.61
CA TYR A 245 -6.12 11.38 -2.47
C TYR A 245 -5.99 12.15 -1.16
N VAL A 246 -6.75 11.71 -0.17
CA VAL A 246 -6.65 12.19 1.22
C VAL A 246 -6.36 10.99 2.11
N VAL A 247 -5.41 11.15 3.03
CA VAL A 247 -5.09 10.15 4.06
C VAL A 247 -5.11 10.82 5.41
N TYR A 248 -5.83 10.23 6.34
CA TYR A 248 -5.87 10.58 7.74
C TYR A 248 -5.20 9.47 8.53
N LEU A 249 -4.17 9.79 9.29
CA LEU A 249 -3.45 8.88 10.16
C LEU A 249 -3.50 9.40 11.60
N LEU A 250 -3.90 8.54 12.52
CA LEU A 250 -3.66 8.70 13.95
C LEU A 250 -2.72 7.58 14.40
N SER A 251 -1.73 7.89 15.22
CA SER A 251 -0.84 6.90 15.80
C SER A 251 -0.52 7.18 17.25
N GLU A 252 -0.17 6.14 17.96
CA GLU A 252 0.26 6.18 19.35
C GLU A 252 1.53 5.35 19.49
N ASP A 253 2.45 5.80 20.34
CA ASP A 253 3.64 5.06 20.71
C ASP A 253 3.79 5.07 22.23
N ALA A 254 3.71 3.89 22.83
CA ALA A 254 3.91 3.72 24.27
C ALA A 254 4.99 2.71 24.56
N SER A 255 5.81 2.97 25.55
CA SER A 255 6.84 2.05 26.01
C SER A 255 6.84 1.88 27.53
N THR A 256 7.31 0.71 27.95
CA THR A 256 7.56 0.35 29.34
C THR A 256 8.74 -0.62 29.44
N GLN A 257 9.20 -0.87 30.67
CA GLN A 257 10.22 -1.85 30.94
C GLN A 257 9.71 -2.89 31.92
N ALA A 258 9.91 -4.16 31.60
CA ALA A 258 9.64 -5.25 32.55
C ALA A 258 10.68 -5.31 33.65
N ALA A 259 10.40 -6.07 34.74
CA ALA A 259 11.28 -6.19 35.91
C ALA A 259 12.66 -6.78 35.56
N ASP A 260 12.76 -7.59 34.50
CA ASP A 260 14.00 -8.15 33.97
C ASP A 260 14.77 -7.20 33.04
N GLY A 261 14.27 -5.98 32.83
CA GLY A 261 14.87 -4.97 31.95
C GLY A 261 14.45 -5.04 30.51
N MET A 262 13.56 -5.97 30.09
CA MET A 262 13.07 -6.05 28.73
C MET A 262 12.20 -4.83 28.41
N ARG A 263 12.56 -4.11 27.33
CA ARG A 263 11.75 -3.01 26.82
C ARG A 263 10.55 -3.57 26.05
N LEU A 264 9.39 -3.01 26.32
CA LEU A 264 8.12 -3.41 25.72
C LEU A 264 7.47 -2.18 25.07
N GLU A 265 6.91 -2.36 23.88
CA GLU A 265 6.37 -1.27 23.08
C GLU A 265 5.02 -1.66 22.48
N ARG A 266 4.15 -0.66 22.33
CA ARG A 266 2.89 -0.75 21.59
C ARG A 266 2.74 0.49 20.73
N SER A 267 2.50 0.29 19.43
CA SER A 267 2.41 1.38 18.45
C SER A 267 1.21 1.19 17.51
N PRO A 268 -0.05 1.22 18.02
CA PRO A 268 -1.22 1.13 17.19
C PRO A 268 -1.37 2.37 16.32
N TYR A 269 -1.92 2.19 15.12
CA TYR A 269 -2.25 3.26 14.20
C TYR A 269 -3.61 3.05 13.54
N PHE A 270 -4.25 4.15 13.11
CA PHE A 270 -5.54 4.15 12.43
C PHE A 270 -5.40 4.98 11.16
N THR A 271 -5.56 4.35 10.01
CA THR A 271 -5.45 5.00 8.70
C THR A 271 -6.77 4.93 7.95
N ALA A 272 -7.23 6.07 7.43
CA ALA A 272 -8.50 6.18 6.71
C ALA A 272 -8.42 7.17 5.54
N ALA A 273 -9.27 6.99 4.53
CA ALA A 273 -9.46 7.93 3.43
C ALA A 273 -10.40 9.08 3.77
N ALA A 274 -11.23 8.92 4.79
CA ALA A 274 -12.17 9.92 5.26
C ALA A 274 -12.13 10.05 6.79
N ILE A 275 -12.19 11.26 7.28
CA ILE A 275 -12.08 11.55 8.73
C ILE A 275 -13.15 10.83 9.56
N LYS A 276 -14.34 10.60 9.00
CA LYS A 276 -15.45 9.84 9.63
C LYS A 276 -15.19 8.35 9.80
N GLU A 277 -14.16 7.81 9.15
CA GLU A 277 -13.74 6.41 9.22
C GLU A 277 -12.63 6.21 10.28
N LEU A 278 -12.06 7.30 10.82
CA LEU A 278 -11.20 7.27 11.99
C LEU A 278 -12.04 7.00 13.27
N PRO A 279 -11.43 6.48 14.33
CA PRO A 279 -12.02 6.53 15.66
C PRO A 279 -12.40 7.98 16.03
N THR A 280 -13.55 8.18 16.66
CA THR A 280 -13.88 9.49 17.23
C THR A 280 -12.85 9.89 18.29
N PRO A 281 -12.72 11.18 18.67
CA PRO A 281 -11.82 11.59 19.74
C PRO A 281 -11.98 10.81 21.05
N GLU A 282 -13.21 10.46 21.41
CA GLU A 282 -13.53 9.67 22.59
C GLU A 282 -13.12 8.20 22.45
N GLU A 283 -13.36 7.60 21.27
CA GLU A 283 -12.91 6.24 20.94
C GLU A 283 -11.39 6.15 20.88
N PHE A 284 -10.72 7.17 20.36
CA PHE A 284 -9.26 7.23 20.33
C PHE A 284 -8.68 7.20 21.76
N GLN A 285 -9.20 8.02 22.66
CA GLN A 285 -8.79 8.01 24.07
C GLN A 285 -9.08 6.67 24.76
N ALA A 286 -10.22 6.03 24.46
CA ALA A 286 -10.55 4.71 24.99
C ALA A 286 -9.61 3.62 24.46
N ASN A 287 -9.21 3.70 23.19
CA ASN A 287 -8.22 2.81 22.57
C ASN A 287 -6.85 2.99 23.21
N THR A 288 -6.42 4.23 23.52
CA THR A 288 -5.21 4.51 24.27
C THR A 288 -5.23 3.81 25.63
N ALA A 289 -6.30 3.97 26.41
CA ALA A 289 -6.42 3.34 27.72
C ALA A 289 -6.31 1.81 27.63
N LYS A 290 -7.01 1.19 26.66
CA LYS A 290 -6.94 -0.26 26.42
C LYS A 290 -5.54 -0.71 26.00
N MET A 291 -4.87 0.05 25.14
CA MET A 291 -3.50 -0.21 24.71
C MET A 291 -2.54 -0.17 25.91
N LEU A 292 -2.67 0.82 26.79
CA LEU A 292 -1.86 0.93 28.02
C LEU A 292 -2.11 -0.22 29.00
N ASP A 293 -3.36 -0.67 29.15
CA ASP A 293 -3.67 -1.83 30.00
C ASP A 293 -3.01 -3.11 29.43
N THR A 294 -3.01 -3.27 28.12
CA THR A 294 -2.33 -4.39 27.44
C THR A 294 -0.81 -4.32 27.63
N LEU A 295 -0.23 -3.10 27.54
CA LEU A 295 1.21 -2.89 27.74
C LEU A 295 1.63 -3.23 29.19
N LYS A 296 0.79 -2.87 30.18
CA LYS A 296 1.01 -3.25 31.58
C LYS A 296 0.91 -4.76 31.79
N ALA A 297 -0.05 -5.42 31.14
CA ALA A 297 -0.18 -6.87 31.18
C ALA A 297 1.06 -7.56 30.57
N LEU A 298 1.60 -7.05 29.47
CA LEU A 298 2.87 -7.52 28.89
C LEU A 298 4.05 -7.41 29.85
N ARG A 299 4.11 -6.33 30.65
CA ARG A 299 5.16 -6.14 31.64
C ARG A 299 5.21 -7.28 32.65
N ASP A 300 4.05 -7.77 33.05
CA ASP A 300 3.89 -8.83 34.05
C ASP A 300 3.81 -10.24 33.43
N ALA A 301 3.74 -10.33 32.09
CA ALA A 301 3.63 -11.59 31.37
C ALA A 301 4.91 -12.43 31.46
N PRO A 302 4.80 -13.79 31.47
CA PRO A 302 5.95 -14.66 31.44
C PRO A 302 6.76 -14.48 30.15
N VAL A 303 8.08 -14.61 30.28
CA VAL A 303 9.00 -14.63 29.13
C VAL A 303 8.91 -16.01 28.45
N VAL A 304 9.08 -16.04 27.14
CA VAL A 304 9.29 -17.30 26.41
C VAL A 304 10.62 -17.89 26.88
N ASP A 305 10.59 -19.05 27.52
CA ASP A 305 11.73 -19.67 28.19
C ASP A 305 12.45 -20.71 27.34
N GLU A 306 11.75 -21.37 26.43
CA GLU A 306 12.22 -22.51 25.64
C GLU A 306 12.13 -22.19 24.16
N ASP A 307 13.07 -22.73 23.39
CA ASP A 307 12.95 -22.78 21.94
C ASP A 307 11.75 -23.65 21.60
N TYR A 308 10.84 -23.08 20.83
CA TYR A 308 9.63 -23.74 20.40
C TYR A 308 9.64 -23.94 18.89
N ARG A 309 9.21 -25.11 18.45
CA ARG A 309 8.95 -25.38 17.03
C ARG A 309 7.58 -26.05 16.92
N GLY A 310 6.67 -25.50 16.12
CA GLY A 310 5.32 -26.00 15.97
C GLY A 310 4.32 -24.96 15.47
N PRO A 311 2.99 -25.20 15.66
CA PRO A 311 1.96 -24.39 15.03
C PRO A 311 1.87 -22.97 15.58
N VAL A 312 1.76 -22.01 14.64
CA VAL A 312 1.59 -20.58 14.93
C VAL A 312 0.44 -20.02 14.09
N LEU A 313 -0.55 -19.46 14.73
CA LEU A 313 -1.69 -18.77 14.13
C LEU A 313 -1.45 -17.24 14.17
N PHE A 314 -1.51 -16.59 13.03
CA PHE A 314 -1.45 -15.14 12.93
C PHE A 314 -2.84 -14.57 12.70
N SER A 315 -3.16 -13.48 13.40
CA SER A 315 -4.36 -12.69 13.17
C SER A 315 -4.39 -12.11 11.75
N PRO A 316 -5.53 -11.59 11.27
CA PRO A 316 -5.57 -10.91 9.97
C PRO A 316 -4.67 -9.67 9.92
N ASP A 317 -4.48 -8.97 11.04
CA ASP A 317 -3.59 -7.81 11.14
C ASP A 317 -2.13 -8.22 10.95
N ALA A 318 -1.68 -9.20 11.74
CA ALA A 318 -0.32 -9.75 11.63
C ALA A 318 -0.06 -10.41 10.25
N ALA A 319 -1.05 -11.11 9.69
CA ALA A 319 -0.96 -11.68 8.34
C ALA A 319 -0.83 -10.59 7.28
N GLY A 320 -1.56 -9.47 7.43
CA GLY A 320 -1.45 -8.30 6.57
C GLY A 320 -0.02 -7.74 6.52
N ASP A 321 0.70 -7.69 7.64
CA ASP A 321 2.11 -7.28 7.69
C ASP A 321 3.02 -8.27 6.95
N ILE A 322 2.82 -9.56 7.17
CA ILE A 322 3.57 -10.62 6.50
C ILE A 322 3.38 -10.56 4.98
N PHE A 323 2.12 -10.50 4.50
CA PHE A 323 1.86 -10.42 3.07
C PHE A 323 2.35 -9.12 2.44
N ASN A 324 2.24 -8.00 3.13
CA ASN A 324 2.79 -6.72 2.67
C ASN A 324 4.30 -6.80 2.43
N GLY A 325 5.06 -7.28 3.39
CA GLY A 325 6.51 -7.31 3.29
C GLY A 325 7.04 -8.47 2.44
N MET A 326 6.61 -9.70 2.74
CA MET A 326 7.19 -10.89 2.11
C MET A 326 6.61 -11.19 0.72
N VAL A 327 5.35 -10.82 0.46
CA VAL A 327 4.75 -11.00 -0.86
C VAL A 327 4.77 -9.69 -1.62
N GLY A 328 4.19 -8.61 -1.08
CA GLY A 328 4.11 -7.30 -1.73
C GLY A 328 5.46 -6.79 -2.21
N GLY A 329 6.51 -6.90 -1.39
CA GLY A 329 7.87 -6.48 -1.75
C GLY A 329 8.53 -7.33 -2.85
N ASN A 330 8.11 -8.59 -3.03
CA ASN A 330 8.74 -9.56 -3.93
C ASN A 330 8.01 -9.77 -5.26
N ILE A 331 6.82 -9.20 -5.43
CA ILE A 331 6.04 -9.27 -6.68
C ILE A 331 6.25 -8.05 -7.58
N LEU A 332 7.15 -7.14 -7.21
CA LEU A 332 7.44 -5.92 -7.95
C LEU A 332 8.39 -6.20 -9.12
N GLY A 333 7.98 -5.81 -10.32
CA GLY A 333 8.79 -5.96 -11.54
C GLY A 333 9.84 -4.85 -11.66
N LYS A 334 10.83 -4.83 -10.80
CA LYS A 334 11.94 -3.87 -10.81
C LYS A 334 13.09 -4.37 -11.69
N ARG A 335 13.57 -3.50 -12.58
CA ARG A 335 14.65 -3.85 -13.49
C ARG A 335 15.94 -4.19 -12.72
N PRO A 336 16.57 -5.37 -12.97
CA PRO A 336 17.84 -5.73 -12.36
C PRO A 336 18.99 -4.83 -12.85
N ARG A 337 20.09 -4.83 -12.13
CA ARG A 337 21.28 -4.10 -12.55
C ARG A 337 21.86 -4.67 -13.85
N PRO A 338 22.53 -3.86 -14.68
CA PRO A 338 23.24 -4.36 -15.85
C PRO A 338 24.19 -5.52 -15.51
N GLY A 339 24.09 -6.64 -16.25
CA GLY A 339 24.89 -7.85 -16.03
C GLY A 339 24.24 -8.89 -15.11
N GLU A 340 23.14 -8.57 -14.43
CA GLU A 340 22.37 -9.56 -13.68
C GLU A 340 21.42 -10.31 -14.62
N SER A 341 21.37 -11.64 -14.48
CA SER A 341 20.51 -12.49 -15.31
C SER A 341 19.10 -12.71 -14.75
N ALA A 342 18.82 -12.22 -13.53
CA ALA A 342 17.51 -12.30 -12.91
C ALA A 342 16.44 -11.57 -13.73
N ARG A 343 15.15 -11.96 -13.57
CA ARG A 343 14.03 -11.31 -14.25
C ARG A 343 13.68 -9.98 -13.60
N THR A 344 13.68 -9.95 -12.29
CA THR A 344 13.45 -8.79 -11.44
C THR A 344 14.35 -8.85 -10.21
N THR A 345 14.10 -8.08 -9.18
CA THR A 345 14.80 -8.12 -7.89
C THR A 345 13.95 -8.83 -6.82
N GLY A 346 14.56 -9.19 -5.68
CA GLY A 346 13.87 -9.84 -4.56
C GLY A 346 13.83 -11.37 -4.66
N ASP A 347 13.22 -12.01 -3.66
CA ASP A 347 13.21 -13.46 -3.50
C ASP A 347 12.47 -14.18 -4.63
N TYR A 348 11.47 -13.51 -5.25
CA TYR A 348 10.71 -14.10 -6.34
C TYR A 348 11.28 -13.82 -7.74
N ALA A 349 12.46 -13.23 -7.83
CA ALA A 349 13.09 -12.84 -9.10
C ALA A 349 13.21 -14.00 -10.11
N SER A 350 13.39 -15.23 -9.63
CA SER A 350 13.54 -16.43 -10.45
C SER A 350 12.34 -17.39 -10.38
N ASN A 351 11.25 -16.99 -9.71
CA ASN A 351 10.13 -17.89 -9.39
C ASN A 351 8.93 -17.78 -10.36
N TYR A 352 9.06 -17.04 -11.46
CA TYR A 352 7.99 -16.96 -12.45
C TYR A 352 7.55 -18.36 -12.94
N LYS A 353 6.25 -18.63 -12.87
CA LYS A 353 5.63 -19.95 -13.13
C LYS A 353 6.03 -21.05 -12.15
N SER A 354 6.55 -20.68 -10.98
CA SER A 354 6.88 -21.60 -9.90
C SER A 354 5.94 -21.37 -8.70
N ARG A 355 5.81 -22.37 -7.86
CA ARG A 355 5.03 -22.28 -6.63
C ARG A 355 5.78 -21.42 -5.60
N VAL A 356 5.12 -20.40 -5.09
CA VAL A 356 5.61 -19.48 -4.04
C VAL A 356 4.72 -19.46 -2.81
N LEU A 357 3.46 -19.92 -2.92
CA LEU A 357 2.50 -20.09 -1.83
C LEU A 357 1.83 -21.48 -1.93
N PRO A 358 1.11 -21.92 -0.90
CA PRO A 358 0.26 -23.10 -0.98
C PRO A 358 -0.81 -22.97 -2.08
N VAL A 359 -1.23 -24.11 -2.63
CA VAL A 359 -2.18 -24.16 -3.77
C VAL A 359 -3.58 -23.63 -3.45
N PHE A 360 -3.93 -23.53 -2.18
CA PHE A 360 -5.21 -22.97 -1.75
C PHE A 360 -5.22 -21.44 -1.66
N LEU A 361 -4.06 -20.77 -1.84
CA LEU A 361 -3.96 -19.31 -1.81
C LEU A 361 -3.78 -18.71 -3.20
N SER A 362 -4.44 -17.60 -3.41
CA SER A 362 -4.24 -16.71 -4.55
C SER A 362 -4.05 -15.28 -4.06
N VAL A 363 -3.26 -14.50 -4.81
CA VAL A 363 -3.00 -13.09 -4.51
C VAL A 363 -3.16 -12.28 -5.78
N GLU A 364 -3.93 -11.21 -5.69
CA GLU A 364 -4.12 -10.24 -6.75
C GLU A 364 -3.86 -8.82 -6.24
N ASP A 365 -3.51 -7.91 -7.13
CA ASP A 365 -3.53 -6.48 -6.85
C ASP A 365 -4.62 -5.82 -7.70
N ASP A 366 -5.58 -5.18 -7.04
CA ASP A 366 -6.69 -4.49 -7.70
C ASP A 366 -6.80 -3.04 -7.25
N PRO A 367 -6.04 -2.11 -7.85
CA PRO A 367 -6.14 -0.70 -7.54
C PRO A 367 -7.46 -0.06 -7.99
N THR A 368 -8.28 -0.75 -8.79
CA THR A 368 -9.58 -0.24 -9.22
C THR A 368 -10.67 -0.42 -8.17
N LEU A 369 -10.42 -1.25 -7.15
CA LEU A 369 -11.34 -1.51 -6.05
C LEU A 369 -11.33 -0.32 -5.07
N LYS A 370 -12.44 0.38 -4.95
CA LYS A 370 -12.55 1.60 -4.12
C LYS A 370 -12.94 1.32 -2.66
N THR A 371 -13.67 0.25 -2.42
CA THR A 371 -14.18 -0.12 -1.08
C THR A 371 -14.18 -1.62 -0.89
N PHE A 372 -13.96 -2.08 0.35
CA PHE A 372 -14.09 -3.48 0.75
C PHE A 372 -14.70 -3.55 2.15
N ALA A 373 -15.72 -4.39 2.33
CA ALA A 373 -16.45 -4.57 3.61
C ALA A 373 -16.86 -3.23 4.27
N GLY A 374 -17.26 -2.24 3.46
CA GLY A 374 -17.71 -0.92 3.92
C GLY A 374 -16.59 0.07 4.29
N LYS A 375 -15.33 -0.31 4.16
CA LYS A 375 -14.17 0.58 4.34
C LYS A 375 -13.66 1.11 3.01
N THR A 376 -13.23 2.36 2.97
CA THR A 376 -12.58 2.97 1.80
C THR A 376 -11.12 2.54 1.74
N LEU A 377 -10.66 2.17 0.54
CA LEU A 377 -9.30 1.67 0.31
C LEU A 377 -8.41 2.81 -0.18
N ILE A 378 -7.37 3.15 0.58
CA ILE A 378 -6.44 4.24 0.20
C ILE A 378 -5.46 3.82 -0.90
N GLY A 379 -5.30 2.52 -1.14
CA GLY A 379 -4.47 1.98 -2.22
C GLY A 379 -5.13 2.02 -3.60
N SER A 380 -6.37 2.54 -3.71
CA SER A 380 -7.11 2.58 -4.97
C SER A 380 -6.76 3.81 -5.81
N TYR A 381 -6.63 3.63 -7.13
CA TYR A 381 -6.42 4.70 -8.11
C TYR A 381 -6.88 4.24 -9.51
N ASP A 382 -7.20 5.18 -10.40
CA ASP A 382 -7.70 4.88 -11.75
C ASP A 382 -6.58 4.83 -12.80
N ALA A 383 -5.47 5.52 -12.56
CA ALA A 383 -4.25 5.46 -13.34
C ALA A 383 -3.05 5.61 -12.42
N ASP A 384 -1.91 5.02 -12.81
CA ASP A 384 -0.67 5.11 -12.05
C ASP A 384 0.07 6.45 -12.26
N ASP A 385 1.15 6.66 -11.51
CA ASP A 385 1.93 7.90 -11.56
C ASP A 385 2.81 8.04 -12.82
N GLU A 386 2.74 7.09 -13.75
CA GLU A 386 3.32 7.13 -15.09
C GLU A 386 2.27 7.36 -16.19
N GLY A 387 1.01 7.61 -15.81
CA GLY A 387 -0.10 7.89 -16.70
C GLY A 387 -0.65 6.66 -17.41
N VAL A 388 -0.46 5.48 -16.87
CA VAL A 388 -1.01 4.22 -17.37
C VAL A 388 -2.26 3.86 -16.58
N ARG A 389 -3.34 3.50 -17.29
CA ARG A 389 -4.58 3.05 -16.64
C ARG A 389 -4.32 1.82 -15.78
N SER A 390 -4.76 1.88 -14.54
CA SER A 390 -4.66 0.75 -13.62
C SER A 390 -5.58 -0.40 -14.02
N VAL A 391 -5.12 -1.61 -13.78
CA VAL A 391 -5.91 -2.83 -13.99
C VAL A 391 -5.70 -3.80 -12.85
N LYS A 392 -6.71 -4.63 -12.59
CA LYS A 392 -6.58 -5.76 -11.69
C LYS A 392 -5.57 -6.77 -12.24
N VAL A 393 -4.57 -7.13 -11.44
CA VAL A 393 -3.49 -8.06 -11.81
C VAL A 393 -3.53 -9.28 -10.91
N PRO A 394 -3.87 -10.47 -11.42
CA PRO A 394 -3.61 -11.72 -10.70
C PRO A 394 -2.10 -11.96 -10.67
N VAL A 395 -1.51 -11.92 -9.47
CA VAL A 395 -0.06 -12.05 -9.28
C VAL A 395 0.32 -13.48 -8.94
N ILE A 396 -0.41 -14.09 -8.02
CA ILE A 396 -0.25 -15.48 -7.63
C ILE A 396 -1.59 -16.18 -7.80
N ALA A 397 -1.63 -17.19 -8.67
CA ALA A 397 -2.81 -18.01 -8.92
C ALA A 397 -2.55 -19.44 -8.42
N ASP A 398 -3.36 -19.90 -7.46
CA ASP A 398 -3.25 -21.26 -6.91
C ASP A 398 -1.83 -21.58 -6.44
N GLY A 399 -1.22 -20.63 -5.75
CA GLY A 399 0.15 -20.71 -5.25
C GLY A 399 1.25 -20.50 -6.29
N LEU A 400 0.93 -20.39 -7.58
CA LEU A 400 1.89 -20.15 -8.67
C LEU A 400 2.08 -18.67 -8.93
N LEU A 401 3.31 -18.18 -8.98
CA LEU A 401 3.61 -16.81 -9.41
C LEU A 401 3.40 -16.68 -10.93
N VAL A 402 2.38 -15.95 -11.35
CA VAL A 402 1.96 -15.84 -12.75
C VAL A 402 2.21 -14.45 -13.34
N ASN A 403 2.48 -13.44 -12.51
CA ASN A 403 2.71 -12.07 -12.95
C ASN A 403 3.56 -11.28 -11.95
N TYR A 404 3.95 -10.06 -12.36
CA TYR A 404 4.55 -9.04 -11.49
C TYR A 404 3.76 -7.74 -11.65
N LEU A 405 3.85 -6.84 -10.67
CA LEU A 405 3.36 -5.47 -10.77
C LEU A 405 4.39 -4.63 -11.53
N LEU A 406 3.96 -3.91 -12.57
CA LEU A 406 4.84 -3.30 -13.55
C LEU A 406 4.53 -1.83 -13.76
N GLY A 407 5.58 -0.99 -13.73
CA GLY A 407 5.58 0.34 -14.32
C GLY A 407 6.02 0.30 -15.80
N ARG A 408 6.41 1.46 -16.33
CA ARG A 408 6.83 1.60 -17.74
C ARG A 408 8.29 1.20 -18.00
N GLU A 409 9.02 0.73 -17.01
CA GLU A 409 10.33 0.09 -17.21
C GLU A 409 10.15 -1.43 -17.42
N PRO A 410 10.27 -1.94 -18.66
CA PRO A 410 10.11 -3.36 -18.94
C PRO A 410 11.12 -4.24 -18.20
N ILE A 411 10.71 -5.45 -17.87
CA ILE A 411 11.58 -6.52 -17.41
C ILE A 411 11.49 -7.71 -18.37
N ARG A 412 12.37 -8.71 -18.22
CA ARG A 412 12.36 -9.91 -19.06
C ARG A 412 10.99 -10.58 -19.08
N ASP A 413 10.48 -10.89 -20.27
CA ASP A 413 9.16 -11.49 -20.55
C ASP A 413 7.94 -10.59 -20.27
N PHE A 414 8.14 -9.37 -19.80
CA PHE A 414 7.07 -8.41 -19.49
C PHE A 414 7.40 -7.05 -20.13
N PRO A 415 7.01 -6.85 -21.40
CA PRO A 415 7.38 -5.65 -22.18
C PRO A 415 6.49 -4.44 -21.88
N GLU A 416 5.35 -4.62 -21.21
CA GLU A 416 4.32 -3.59 -21.04
C GLU A 416 4.06 -3.32 -19.56
N SER A 417 3.69 -2.07 -19.22
CA SER A 417 3.16 -1.71 -17.92
C SER A 417 1.77 -2.29 -17.69
N ASN A 418 1.46 -2.63 -16.45
CA ASN A 418 0.10 -2.99 -16.03
C ASN A 418 -0.51 -1.96 -15.05
N GLY A 419 0.00 -0.71 -15.09
CA GLY A 419 -0.55 0.40 -14.33
C GLY A 419 -0.21 0.37 -12.84
N HIS A 420 1.02 -0.05 -12.50
CA HIS A 420 1.49 -0.09 -11.11
C HIS A 420 2.77 0.72 -10.89
N GLY A 421 3.08 1.67 -11.79
CA GLY A 421 4.16 2.63 -11.61
C GLY A 421 3.76 3.72 -10.61
N ARG A 422 4.20 3.61 -9.34
CA ARG A 422 3.81 4.52 -8.26
C ARG A 422 4.97 5.41 -7.84
N ALA A 423 4.64 6.63 -7.40
CA ALA A 423 5.65 7.61 -7.01
C ALA A 423 5.22 8.50 -5.84
N ALA A 424 6.07 8.58 -4.84
CA ALA A 424 5.94 9.65 -3.84
C ALA A 424 6.19 11.04 -4.48
N PRO A 425 5.66 12.13 -3.89
CA PRO A 425 5.90 13.48 -4.38
C PRO A 425 7.37 13.76 -4.68
N GLY A 426 7.67 14.14 -5.92
CA GLY A 426 9.04 14.44 -6.38
C GLY A 426 9.96 13.24 -6.61
N GLN A 427 9.55 12.02 -6.32
CA GLN A 427 10.35 10.81 -6.51
C GLN A 427 10.17 10.18 -7.89
N PRO A 428 11.14 9.39 -8.40
CA PRO A 428 10.95 8.54 -9.56
C PRO A 428 9.79 7.56 -9.34
N ALA A 429 9.06 7.23 -10.40
CA ALA A 429 8.09 6.15 -10.35
C ALA A 429 8.83 4.79 -10.27
N SER A 430 8.24 3.87 -9.56
CA SER A 430 8.71 2.49 -9.40
C SER A 430 7.49 1.58 -9.24
N PRO A 431 7.53 0.33 -9.68
CA PRO A 431 6.47 -0.62 -9.37
C PRO A 431 6.21 -0.69 -7.86
N ASP A 432 4.94 -0.61 -7.48
CA ASP A 432 4.48 -0.78 -6.10
C ASP A 432 3.07 -1.36 -6.06
N ILE A 433 2.66 -1.90 -4.91
CA ILE A 433 1.31 -2.39 -4.70
C ILE A 433 0.32 -1.21 -4.64
N GLY A 434 -0.90 -1.46 -5.11
CA GLY A 434 -2.06 -0.62 -4.87
C GLY A 434 -2.94 -1.22 -3.77
N THR A 435 -3.77 -2.18 -4.14
CA THR A 435 -4.64 -2.93 -3.23
C THR A 435 -4.36 -4.42 -3.37
N LEU A 436 -3.51 -4.94 -2.50
CA LEU A 436 -3.14 -6.34 -2.44
C LEU A 436 -4.21 -7.15 -1.71
N ILE A 437 -4.76 -8.17 -2.38
CA ILE A 437 -5.85 -9.01 -1.85
C ILE A 437 -5.38 -10.46 -1.80
N VAL A 438 -5.47 -11.06 -0.62
CA VAL A 438 -5.14 -12.47 -0.37
C VAL A 438 -6.41 -13.26 -0.16
N GLU A 439 -6.64 -14.26 -0.98
CA GLU A 439 -7.82 -15.11 -0.93
C GLU A 439 -7.45 -16.59 -0.76
N SER A 440 -8.25 -17.29 0.03
CA SER A 440 -8.18 -18.75 0.18
C SER A 440 -9.36 -19.43 -0.51
N LYS A 441 -9.09 -20.53 -1.20
CA LYS A 441 -10.14 -21.40 -1.76
C LYS A 441 -10.83 -22.28 -0.71
N GLU A 442 -10.15 -22.50 0.41
CA GLU A 442 -10.59 -23.36 1.51
C GLU A 442 -10.53 -22.57 2.83
N PRO A 443 -11.27 -21.45 2.94
CA PRO A 443 -11.18 -20.59 4.11
C PRO A 443 -11.87 -21.24 5.33
N LEU A 444 -11.22 -21.12 6.49
CA LEU A 444 -11.72 -21.60 7.77
C LEU A 444 -12.23 -20.43 8.64
N SER A 445 -13.22 -20.69 9.49
CA SER A 445 -13.59 -19.68 10.49
C SER A 445 -12.48 -19.51 11.55
N PRO A 446 -12.43 -18.39 12.30
CA PRO A 446 -11.45 -18.20 13.37
C PRO A 446 -11.47 -19.35 14.41
N ASP A 447 -12.65 -19.85 14.76
CA ASP A 447 -12.79 -21.00 15.67
C ASP A 447 -12.23 -22.29 15.06
N GLN A 448 -12.45 -22.52 13.76
CA GLN A 448 -11.89 -23.67 13.05
C GLN A 448 -10.36 -23.59 12.95
N LEU A 449 -9.79 -22.38 12.73
CA LEU A 449 -8.34 -22.17 12.73
C LEU A 449 -7.75 -22.46 14.11
N LYS A 450 -8.37 -21.95 15.18
CA LYS A 450 -7.96 -22.22 16.55
C LYS A 450 -8.05 -23.72 16.86
N GLN A 451 -9.14 -24.38 16.46
CA GLN A 451 -9.27 -25.81 16.64
C GLN A 451 -8.19 -26.59 15.86
N LYS A 452 -7.91 -26.21 14.62
CA LYS A 452 -6.84 -26.83 13.81
C LYS A 452 -5.46 -26.66 14.44
N LEU A 453 -5.15 -25.48 15.00
CA LEU A 453 -3.94 -25.25 15.77
C LEU A 453 -3.83 -26.23 16.94
N MET A 454 -4.91 -26.39 17.73
CA MET A 454 -4.96 -27.33 18.86
C MET A 454 -4.82 -28.79 18.40
N ASP A 455 -5.40 -29.15 17.25
CA ASP A 455 -5.31 -30.51 16.69
C ASP A 455 -3.88 -30.83 16.23
N ILE A 456 -3.15 -29.86 15.63
CA ILE A 456 -1.72 -30.00 15.30
C ILE A 456 -0.91 -30.16 16.58
N CYS A 457 -1.14 -29.34 17.59
CA CYS A 457 -0.47 -29.48 18.90
C CYS A 457 -0.66 -30.90 19.47
N ARG A 458 -1.88 -31.46 19.38
CA ARG A 458 -2.21 -32.81 19.87
C ARG A 458 -1.46 -33.89 19.08
N GLN A 459 -1.40 -33.76 17.75
CA GLN A 459 -0.67 -34.69 16.88
C GLN A 459 0.83 -34.71 17.16
N GLU A 460 1.39 -33.55 17.49
CA GLU A 460 2.80 -33.39 17.79
C GLU A 460 3.16 -33.53 19.27
N ASN A 461 2.20 -33.88 20.14
CA ASN A 461 2.35 -33.96 21.60
C ASN A 461 2.89 -32.67 22.23
N LYS A 462 2.43 -31.52 21.75
CA LYS A 462 2.74 -30.20 22.29
C LYS A 462 1.65 -29.72 23.24
N ALA A 463 2.02 -29.10 24.33
CA ALA A 463 1.08 -28.58 25.33
C ALA A 463 0.32 -27.34 24.83
N PHE A 464 0.90 -26.58 23.90
CA PHE A 464 0.35 -25.34 23.36
C PHE A 464 0.88 -25.06 21.95
N GLY A 465 0.18 -24.20 21.21
CA GLY A 465 0.65 -23.48 20.04
C GLY A 465 0.68 -21.98 20.31
N TYR A 466 1.15 -21.18 19.36
CA TYR A 466 1.16 -19.73 19.51
C TYR A 466 0.08 -19.06 18.68
N TYR A 467 -0.47 -17.95 19.21
CA TYR A 467 -1.30 -16.98 18.52
C TYR A 467 -0.65 -15.62 18.54
N VAL A 468 -0.40 -15.04 17.36
CA VAL A 468 0.19 -13.72 17.17
C VAL A 468 -0.91 -12.75 16.81
N GLU A 469 -1.22 -11.81 17.70
CA GLU A 469 -2.26 -10.82 17.47
C GLU A 469 -1.71 -9.63 16.65
N THR A 470 -0.50 -9.15 16.98
CA THR A 470 0.14 -8.04 16.28
C THR A 470 1.63 -8.26 16.14
N LEU A 471 2.17 -7.79 15.02
CA LEU A 471 3.60 -7.74 14.74
C LEU A 471 4.13 -6.30 14.84
N GLY A 472 5.45 -6.14 14.81
CA GLY A 472 6.12 -4.86 14.74
C GLY A 472 7.56 -5.01 14.24
N GLY A 473 8.14 -3.87 13.83
CA GLY A 473 9.50 -3.83 13.29
C GLY A 473 9.63 -4.44 11.89
N SER A 474 10.83 -4.33 11.32
CA SER A 474 11.17 -4.92 10.01
C SER A 474 11.32 -6.44 10.06
N ASP A 475 11.50 -7.00 11.25
CA ASP A 475 11.84 -8.41 11.47
C ASP A 475 10.64 -9.23 11.94
N TYR A 476 9.42 -8.67 11.82
CA TYR A 476 8.15 -9.31 12.20
C TYR A 476 8.14 -9.79 13.67
N GLU A 477 8.67 -8.97 14.58
CA GLU A 477 8.66 -9.29 16.00
C GLU A 477 7.24 -9.34 16.57
N PRO A 478 6.85 -10.39 17.30
CA PRO A 478 5.55 -10.44 17.97
C PRO A 478 5.45 -9.32 19.04
N ARG A 479 4.49 -8.41 18.86
CA ARG A 479 4.17 -7.38 19.86
C ARG A 479 3.09 -7.82 20.84
N LEU A 480 2.16 -8.67 20.36
CA LEU A 480 1.22 -9.41 21.19
C LEU A 480 1.24 -10.87 20.77
N LEU A 481 1.66 -11.72 21.72
CA LEU A 481 1.83 -13.14 21.53
C LEU A 481 1.15 -13.90 22.67
N TYR A 482 0.40 -14.94 22.33
CA TYR A 482 -0.29 -15.77 23.29
C TYR A 482 0.07 -17.25 23.09
N ARG A 483 0.27 -17.99 24.17
CA ARG A 483 0.18 -19.45 24.17
C ARG A 483 -1.29 -19.84 24.11
N VAL A 484 -1.65 -20.73 23.22
CA VAL A 484 -3.00 -21.35 23.12
C VAL A 484 -2.86 -22.79 23.54
N TYR A 485 -3.34 -23.12 24.71
CA TYR A 485 -3.19 -24.46 25.27
C TYR A 485 -4.06 -25.49 24.56
N GLU A 486 -3.48 -26.64 24.20
CA GLU A 486 -4.12 -27.72 23.45
C GLU A 486 -5.34 -28.30 24.17
N LYS A 487 -5.29 -28.37 25.51
CA LYS A 487 -6.29 -29.05 26.32
C LYS A 487 -7.65 -28.36 26.33
N ASP A 488 -7.68 -27.03 26.40
CA ASP A 488 -8.92 -26.26 26.59
C ASP A 488 -8.99 -24.97 25.76
N GLY A 489 -7.95 -24.68 24.97
CA GLY A 489 -7.85 -23.46 24.18
C GLY A 489 -7.67 -22.18 25.01
N HIS A 490 -7.30 -22.31 26.31
CA HIS A 490 -6.95 -21.16 27.13
C HIS A 490 -5.79 -20.38 26.50
N GLN A 491 -5.84 -19.04 26.60
CA GLN A 491 -4.80 -18.15 26.06
C GLN A 491 -4.04 -17.48 27.20
N GLU A 492 -2.72 -17.57 27.16
CA GLU A 492 -1.80 -16.92 28.10
C GLU A 492 -0.92 -15.93 27.34
N LEU A 493 -0.97 -14.65 27.73
CA LEU A 493 -0.10 -13.62 27.16
C LEU A 493 1.35 -13.90 27.57
N VAL A 494 2.27 -13.86 26.59
CA VAL A 494 3.72 -14.06 26.79
C VAL A 494 4.52 -12.98 26.06
N ARG A 495 5.81 -12.84 26.37
CA ARG A 495 6.69 -11.83 25.79
C ARG A 495 8.09 -12.33 25.48
N GLY A 496 8.85 -11.56 24.70
CA GLY A 496 10.26 -11.80 24.44
C GLY A 496 10.52 -12.95 23.48
N ALA A 497 9.68 -13.08 22.45
CA ALA A 497 9.82 -14.03 21.36
C ALA A 497 10.30 -13.35 20.08
N VAL A 498 11.03 -14.09 19.26
CA VAL A 498 11.37 -13.76 17.87
C VAL A 498 11.14 -14.98 16.98
N PHE A 499 10.85 -14.75 15.70
CA PHE A 499 10.80 -15.82 14.70
C PHE A 499 12.18 -15.95 14.03
N ASP A 500 12.71 -17.18 13.96
CA ASP A 500 14.01 -17.43 13.31
C ASP A 500 13.88 -17.78 11.83
N GLU A 501 12.80 -18.47 11.45
CA GLU A 501 12.60 -19.00 10.09
C GLU A 501 11.31 -18.47 9.42
N LEU A 502 10.78 -17.33 9.84
CA LEU A 502 9.62 -16.72 9.17
C LEU A 502 10.09 -15.99 7.90
N ASP A 503 10.09 -16.69 6.78
CA ASP A 503 10.52 -16.20 5.48
C ASP A 503 9.59 -16.68 4.33
N THR A 504 9.94 -16.34 3.09
CA THR A 504 9.18 -16.75 1.90
C THR A 504 9.12 -18.27 1.69
N ARG A 505 10.03 -19.04 2.28
CA ARG A 505 10.02 -20.52 2.23
C ARG A 505 9.01 -21.07 3.22
N ALA A 506 8.93 -20.50 4.41
CA ALA A 506 7.90 -20.86 5.39
C ALA A 506 6.51 -20.57 4.85
N LEU A 507 6.29 -19.41 4.23
CA LEU A 507 5.02 -19.09 3.55
C LEU A 507 4.63 -20.15 2.51
N ARG A 508 5.57 -20.70 1.77
CA ARG A 508 5.32 -21.70 0.73
C ARG A 508 5.08 -23.10 1.27
N ASN A 509 5.78 -23.49 2.34
CA ASN A 509 5.86 -24.88 2.77
C ASN A 509 5.08 -25.17 4.06
N GLU A 510 5.12 -24.25 5.02
CA GLU A 510 4.61 -24.46 6.39
C GLU A 510 3.24 -23.78 6.63
N LEU A 511 2.74 -22.98 5.67
CA LEU A 511 1.42 -22.40 5.77
C LEU A 511 0.36 -23.43 5.36
N VAL A 512 -0.52 -23.84 6.28
CA VAL A 512 -1.44 -24.99 6.12
C VAL A 512 -2.91 -24.63 6.16
N ALA A 513 -3.25 -23.39 6.51
CA ALA A 513 -4.65 -22.91 6.45
C ALA A 513 -4.71 -21.38 6.45
N ALA A 514 -5.84 -20.86 5.94
CA ALA A 514 -6.16 -19.43 6.01
C ALA A 514 -7.63 -19.23 6.41
N GLY A 515 -7.92 -18.03 6.93
CA GLY A 515 -9.22 -17.66 7.48
C GLY A 515 -10.23 -17.18 6.44
N ASN A 516 -11.47 -16.98 6.92
CA ASN A 516 -12.56 -16.30 6.21
C ASN A 516 -12.85 -14.91 6.82
N ASP A 517 -11.87 -14.34 7.49
CA ASP A 517 -11.91 -13.13 8.29
C ASP A 517 -10.99 -12.04 7.74
N PRO A 518 -11.05 -11.67 6.44
CA PRO A 518 -10.13 -10.71 5.85
C PRO A 518 -10.25 -9.34 6.52
N LEU A 519 -9.12 -8.75 6.86
CA LEU A 519 -9.01 -7.41 7.43
C LEU A 519 -8.44 -6.44 6.39
N VAL A 520 -9.03 -5.24 6.31
CA VAL A 520 -8.51 -4.13 5.51
C VAL A 520 -7.44 -3.41 6.32
N GLY A 521 -6.19 -3.50 5.89
CA GLY A 521 -5.04 -2.75 6.38
C GLY A 521 -4.68 -1.62 5.42
N ASN A 522 -5.21 -0.41 5.65
CA ASN A 522 -4.78 0.79 4.97
C ASN A 522 -3.43 1.27 5.54
N ARG A 523 -2.45 1.54 4.68
CA ARG A 523 -1.07 1.87 5.06
C ARG A 523 -0.63 3.18 4.43
N GLU A 524 -0.33 4.19 5.25
CA GLU A 524 0.35 5.38 4.80
C GLU A 524 1.85 5.09 4.67
N GLY A 525 2.35 5.06 3.44
CA GLY A 525 3.75 4.89 3.12
C GLY A 525 4.26 6.03 2.24
N ALA A 526 5.31 5.76 1.47
CA ALA A 526 5.77 6.67 0.42
C ALA A 526 4.64 6.98 -0.57
N VAL A 527 3.85 5.97 -0.90
CA VAL A 527 2.55 6.05 -1.57
C VAL A 527 1.51 5.31 -0.72
N PRO A 528 0.22 5.71 -0.75
CA PRO A 528 -0.82 4.98 -0.06
C PRO A 528 -1.00 3.57 -0.65
N THR A 529 -1.13 2.57 0.22
CA THR A 529 -1.36 1.18 -0.16
C THR A 529 -2.42 0.55 0.74
N THR A 530 -3.04 -0.53 0.27
CA THR A 530 -3.97 -1.33 1.06
C THR A 530 -3.60 -2.81 0.95
N VAL A 531 -3.64 -3.53 2.06
CA VAL A 531 -3.51 -4.99 2.09
C VAL A 531 -4.76 -5.57 2.73
N ILE A 532 -5.37 -6.53 2.06
CA ILE A 532 -6.54 -7.27 2.56
C ILE A 532 -6.10 -8.72 2.71
N ALA A 533 -5.94 -9.16 3.96
CA ALA A 533 -5.47 -10.50 4.26
C ALA A 533 -6.31 -11.15 5.38
N PRO A 534 -6.59 -12.46 5.31
CA PRO A 534 -7.20 -13.22 6.39
C PRO A 534 -6.17 -13.72 7.40
N SER A 535 -6.63 -14.25 8.54
CA SER A 535 -5.80 -15.05 9.45
C SER A 535 -5.09 -16.18 8.72
N ILE A 536 -3.86 -16.52 9.15
CA ILE A 536 -3.08 -17.63 8.57
C ILE A 536 -2.49 -18.51 9.64
N LEU A 537 -2.45 -19.83 9.38
CA LEU A 537 -1.90 -20.83 10.27
C LEU A 537 -0.73 -21.55 9.63
N PHE A 538 0.40 -21.51 10.29
CA PHE A 538 1.58 -22.34 10.00
C PHE A 538 1.54 -23.56 10.90
N ASP A 539 1.97 -24.72 10.40
CA ASP A 539 2.08 -25.94 11.20
C ASP A 539 3.43 -26.04 11.91
N ASP A 540 4.50 -25.48 11.36
CA ASP A 540 5.85 -25.64 11.92
C ASP A 540 6.69 -24.36 11.78
N LEU A 541 6.66 -23.49 12.79
CA LEU A 541 7.55 -22.31 12.87
C LEU A 541 8.44 -22.38 14.12
N GLU A 542 9.66 -21.92 13.98
CA GLU A 542 10.59 -21.78 15.09
C GLU A 542 10.41 -20.42 15.78
N VAL A 543 10.10 -20.50 17.09
CA VAL A 543 9.94 -19.34 17.98
C VAL A 543 11.02 -19.45 19.05
N LYS A 544 11.91 -18.45 19.09
CA LYS A 544 13.03 -18.39 20.04
C LYS A 544 12.82 -17.28 21.05
N ARG A 545 13.50 -17.42 22.17
CA ARG A 545 13.66 -16.30 23.09
C ARG A 545 14.53 -15.23 22.44
N THR A 546 14.14 -13.95 22.60
CA THR A 546 14.99 -12.84 22.17
C THR A 546 16.31 -12.81 22.91
N ASP A 547 17.42 -12.67 22.18
CA ASP A 547 18.76 -12.50 22.72
C ASP A 547 19.08 -11.05 23.14
N ALA A 548 18.10 -10.15 23.10
CA ALA A 548 18.29 -8.75 23.44
C ALA A 548 18.85 -8.62 24.86
N LYS A 549 19.99 -7.96 24.98
CA LYS A 549 20.58 -7.63 26.29
C LYS A 549 19.70 -6.59 26.96
N ASN A 550 18.97 -7.02 27.95
CA ASN A 550 18.09 -6.16 28.73
C ASN A 550 18.93 -5.32 29.70
N ALA A 551 19.14 -4.05 29.35
CA ALA A 551 19.77 -3.09 30.25
C ALA A 551 18.66 -2.45 31.10
N LYS A 552 18.59 -2.80 32.37
CA LYS A 552 17.65 -2.17 33.30
C LYS A 552 17.94 -0.68 33.40
N LEU A 553 16.97 0.16 33.03
CA LEU A 553 17.04 1.60 33.21
C LEU A 553 16.76 1.97 34.66
N PRO A 554 17.34 3.07 35.16
CA PRO A 554 16.99 3.59 36.50
C PRO A 554 15.50 3.93 36.54
N GLU A 555 14.81 3.47 37.57
CA GLU A 555 13.43 3.84 37.84
C GLU A 555 13.38 5.13 38.67
N TYR A 556 12.78 6.18 38.11
CA TYR A 556 12.51 7.43 38.83
C TYR A 556 11.01 7.66 38.92
N PRO A 557 10.49 8.12 40.08
CA PRO A 557 9.11 8.59 40.14
C PRO A 557 8.94 9.81 39.23
N SER A 558 7.76 9.93 38.59
CA SER A 558 7.39 11.13 37.85
C SER A 558 7.53 12.39 38.72
N PRO A 559 7.93 13.54 38.16
CA PRO A 559 8.00 14.81 38.92
C PRO A 559 6.72 15.16 39.66
N ASP A 560 5.57 14.81 39.11
CA ASP A 560 4.25 15.06 39.73
C ASP A 560 3.96 14.19 40.96
N LEU A 561 4.73 13.12 41.16
CA LEU A 561 4.60 12.19 42.27
C LEU A 561 5.63 12.42 43.39
N ILE A 562 6.54 13.38 43.20
CA ILE A 562 7.46 13.84 44.24
C ILE A 562 6.73 14.92 45.03
N PRO A 563 6.44 14.72 46.36
CA PRO A 563 5.86 15.78 47.16
C PRO A 563 6.74 17.02 47.09
N ALA A 564 6.16 18.20 46.82
CA ALA A 564 6.87 19.47 46.94
C ALA A 564 7.38 19.59 48.38
N HIS A 565 8.70 19.67 48.55
CA HIS A 565 9.36 19.86 49.87
C HIS A 565 9.15 21.29 50.38
#